data_4c439ea15850b5752a5f5efcf53c580f
#
_entry.id   4c439ea15850b5752a5f5efcf53c580f
#
_cell.length_a   1.000
_cell.length_b   1.000
_cell.length_c   1.000
_cell.angle_alpha   90.00
_cell.angle_beta   90.00
_cell.angle_gamma   90.00
#
_symmetry.space_group_name_H-M   'P 1'
#
loop_
_entity.id
_entity.type
_entity.pdbx_description
1 polymer ?
#
loop_
_entity_poly.entity_id
_entity_poly.type
_entity_poly.pdbx_seq_one_letter_code
_entity_poly.pdbx_strand_id
1 'polypeptide(L)'
;MTHSSTVTVYTTHSDRGFANAIAAGITTRAYSAPQTADMSLLRHHTSDHGRALVLLPLGGVDWHVKELSALEGSVLVGDLSSGRSMIRGLAAGAHSALNSQLPFASLLDELQAALNPNSTQPAHEKSSLVQRIRLRTEESARIGSLTDREFEIVGLLYGGSNVDSIARTAHIAPTTVRAHVRSILQKLEVHSQLEACAMLRRSGHDARRHPLELRIGRF
;
A
#
# COMPACT_ATOMS: atom_id res chain seq x y z
N MET A 1 -0.91 -25.29 27.80
CA MET A 1 0.25 -25.39 26.89
C MET A 1 0.05 -24.35 25.82
N THR A 2 0.71 -23.22 25.94
CA THR A 2 0.69 -22.14 24.94
C THR A 2 1.48 -22.62 23.74
N HIS A 3 0.80 -23.01 22.66
CA HIS A 3 1.47 -23.24 21.39
C HIS A 3 2.09 -21.90 20.94
N SER A 4 3.40 -21.82 21.08
CA SER A 4 4.17 -20.68 20.56
C SER A 4 4.06 -20.72 19.04
N SER A 5 3.18 -19.87 18.47
CA SER A 5 2.99 -19.82 17.04
C SER A 5 4.24 -19.20 16.40
N THR A 6 4.94 -19.99 15.61
CA THR A 6 6.10 -19.54 14.83
C THR A 6 5.59 -18.66 13.67
N VAL A 7 6.28 -17.56 13.39
CA VAL A 7 6.00 -16.68 12.25
C VAL A 7 7.25 -16.59 11.38
N THR A 8 7.11 -16.82 10.08
CA THR A 8 8.19 -16.61 9.11
C THR A 8 7.88 -15.39 8.26
N VAL A 9 8.78 -14.41 8.24
CA VAL A 9 8.66 -13.17 7.48
C VAL A 9 9.39 -13.31 6.16
N TYR A 10 8.66 -13.43 5.07
CA TYR A 10 9.20 -13.50 3.70
C TYR A 10 9.36 -12.11 3.12
N THR A 11 10.55 -11.82 2.58
CA THR A 11 10.88 -10.50 2.03
C THR A 11 11.88 -10.59 0.89
N THR A 12 11.93 -9.56 0.06
CA THR A 12 13.01 -9.37 -0.90
C THR A 12 14.25 -8.79 -0.21
N HIS A 13 15.40 -8.83 -0.89
CA HIS A 13 16.65 -8.32 -0.32
C HIS A 13 16.57 -6.81 0.00
N SER A 14 15.87 -6.03 -0.82
CA SER A 14 15.68 -4.57 -0.64
C SER A 14 14.92 -4.20 0.62
N ASP A 15 13.99 -5.07 1.06
CA ASP A 15 13.07 -4.76 2.16
C ASP A 15 13.45 -5.44 3.48
N ARG A 16 14.65 -6.07 3.53
CA ARG A 16 15.12 -6.85 4.68
C ARG A 16 15.20 -6.03 5.98
N GLY A 17 15.55 -4.74 5.90
CA GLY A 17 15.56 -3.84 7.06
C GLY A 17 14.19 -3.68 7.68
N PHE A 18 13.16 -3.47 6.85
CA PHE A 18 11.77 -3.36 7.29
C PHE A 18 11.24 -4.71 7.83
N ALA A 19 11.58 -5.81 7.18
CA ALA A 19 11.26 -7.17 7.65
C ALA A 19 11.81 -7.44 9.04
N ASN A 20 13.06 -7.09 9.30
CA ASN A 20 13.70 -7.26 10.61
C ASN A 20 13.02 -6.37 11.67
N ALA A 21 12.64 -5.14 11.33
CA ALA A 21 11.92 -4.27 12.25
C ALA A 21 10.55 -4.85 12.64
N ILE A 22 9.80 -5.38 11.66
CA ILE A 22 8.53 -6.09 11.91
C ILE A 22 8.78 -7.32 12.77
N ALA A 23 9.73 -8.18 12.44
CA ALA A 23 10.05 -9.37 13.20
C ALA A 23 10.36 -9.04 14.67
N ALA A 24 11.20 -8.02 14.92
CA ALA A 24 11.49 -7.53 16.27
C ALA A 24 10.22 -7.02 16.99
N GLY A 25 9.40 -6.25 16.29
CA GLY A 25 8.14 -5.70 16.83
C GLY A 25 7.12 -6.77 17.21
N ILE A 26 7.02 -7.85 16.43
CA ILE A 26 6.12 -8.98 16.74
C ILE A 26 6.68 -9.82 17.91
N THR A 27 8.00 -9.99 18.00
CA THR A 27 8.64 -10.73 19.11
C THR A 27 8.27 -10.15 20.47
N THR A 28 8.23 -8.82 20.59
CA THR A 28 7.86 -8.15 21.86
C THR A 28 6.40 -8.35 22.26
N ARG A 29 5.56 -8.89 21.35
CA ARG A 29 4.10 -8.99 21.49
C ARG A 29 3.57 -10.42 21.60
N ALA A 30 4.41 -11.42 21.90
CA ALA A 30 4.04 -12.82 22.17
C ALA A 30 4.25 -13.86 21.04
N TYR A 31 5.04 -13.54 20.01
CA TYR A 31 5.47 -14.54 19.03
C TYR A 31 6.90 -14.98 19.26
N SER A 32 7.17 -16.29 19.26
CA SER A 32 8.51 -16.83 19.44
C SER A 32 9.36 -16.56 18.21
N ALA A 33 10.44 -15.78 18.40
CA ALA A 33 11.54 -15.60 17.47
C ALA A 33 11.15 -15.69 15.97
N PRO A 34 10.43 -14.70 15.40
CA PRO A 34 10.10 -14.70 13.98
C PRO A 34 11.36 -14.81 13.15
N GLN A 35 11.36 -15.67 12.14
CA GLN A 35 12.49 -15.84 11.23
C GLN A 35 12.25 -14.98 9.97
N THR A 36 13.30 -14.33 9.49
CA THR A 36 13.26 -13.62 8.22
C THR A 36 13.82 -14.51 7.12
N ALA A 37 13.07 -14.73 6.06
CA ALA A 37 13.42 -15.56 4.93
C ALA A 37 13.34 -14.81 3.60
N ASP A 38 14.09 -15.28 2.60
CA ASP A 38 14.01 -14.75 1.25
C ASP A 38 12.66 -15.15 0.60
N MET A 39 12.09 -14.23 -0.21
CA MET A 39 10.83 -14.45 -0.90
C MET A 39 10.85 -15.70 -1.80
N SER A 40 11.98 -16.06 -2.38
CA SER A 40 12.13 -17.27 -3.21
C SER A 40 11.88 -18.58 -2.44
N LEU A 41 11.99 -18.56 -1.11
CA LEU A 41 11.73 -19.70 -0.25
C LEU A 41 10.24 -19.86 0.08
N LEU A 42 9.39 -18.88 -0.21
CA LEU A 42 7.95 -18.92 0.07
C LEU A 42 7.28 -20.17 -0.53
N ARG A 43 7.69 -20.58 -1.73
CA ARG A 43 7.18 -21.80 -2.41
C ARG A 43 7.36 -23.11 -1.63
N HIS A 44 8.21 -23.11 -0.61
CA HIS A 44 8.49 -24.23 0.27
C HIS A 44 7.84 -24.09 1.65
N HIS A 45 7.10 -22.97 1.86
CA HIS A 45 6.38 -22.78 3.12
C HIS A 45 5.22 -23.79 3.22
N THR A 46 5.13 -24.43 4.36
CA THR A 46 4.02 -25.33 4.71
C THR A 46 3.41 -24.87 6.04
N SER A 47 2.16 -25.22 6.29
CA SER A 47 1.44 -24.87 7.53
C SER A 47 2.17 -25.35 8.81
N ASP A 48 2.98 -26.39 8.70
CA ASP A 48 3.81 -26.91 9.82
C ASP A 48 4.90 -25.91 10.26
N HIS A 49 5.28 -24.96 9.39
CA HIS A 49 6.25 -23.90 9.70
C HIS A 49 5.60 -22.67 10.37
N GLY A 50 4.34 -22.77 10.79
CA GLY A 50 3.59 -21.66 11.38
C GLY A 50 2.94 -20.75 10.32
N ARG A 51 2.74 -19.48 10.67
CA ARG A 51 2.14 -18.50 9.75
C ARG A 51 3.18 -17.78 8.92
N ALA A 52 2.90 -17.62 7.62
CA ALA A 52 3.68 -16.78 6.74
C ALA A 52 3.22 -15.32 6.83
N LEU A 53 4.17 -14.42 7.01
CA LEU A 53 4.03 -13.00 6.79
C LEU A 53 4.81 -12.64 5.53
N VAL A 54 4.16 -12.11 4.51
CA VAL A 54 4.77 -11.85 3.20
C VAL A 54 4.81 -10.34 2.95
N LEU A 55 6.02 -9.79 2.93
CA LEU A 55 6.26 -8.39 2.58
C LEU A 55 6.38 -8.26 1.07
N LEU A 56 5.45 -7.53 0.48
CA LEU A 56 5.42 -7.27 -0.95
C LEU A 56 6.33 -6.07 -1.29
N PRO A 57 7.22 -6.20 -2.28
CA PRO A 57 8.03 -5.08 -2.75
C PRO A 57 7.16 -4.01 -3.42
N LEU A 58 7.71 -2.81 -3.60
CA LEU A 58 7.10 -1.76 -4.39
C LEU A 58 6.76 -2.26 -5.80
N GLY A 59 5.53 -2.01 -6.25
CA GLY A 59 5.02 -2.54 -7.51
C GLY A 59 4.48 -3.97 -7.45
N GLY A 60 4.68 -4.66 -6.32
CA GLY A 60 4.20 -6.02 -6.10
C GLY A 60 5.07 -7.10 -6.76
N VAL A 61 4.51 -8.28 -6.88
CA VAL A 61 5.16 -9.46 -7.47
C VAL A 61 4.22 -10.14 -8.47
N ASP A 62 4.79 -10.76 -9.49
CA ASP A 62 4.08 -11.71 -10.33
C ASP A 62 4.15 -13.10 -9.70
N TRP A 63 3.04 -13.50 -9.07
CA TRP A 63 2.94 -14.78 -8.39
C TRP A 63 3.03 -15.96 -9.35
N HIS A 64 3.94 -16.89 -9.10
CA HIS A 64 3.91 -18.21 -9.71
C HIS A 64 2.91 -19.14 -9.00
N VAL A 65 2.47 -20.18 -9.70
CA VAL A 65 1.44 -21.13 -9.16
C VAL A 65 1.87 -21.74 -7.83
N LYS A 66 3.15 -22.12 -7.68
CA LYS A 66 3.68 -22.70 -6.44
C LYS A 66 3.73 -21.71 -5.27
N GLU A 67 3.94 -20.43 -5.55
CA GLU A 67 3.92 -19.39 -4.53
C GLU A 67 2.50 -19.10 -4.09
N LEU A 68 1.54 -19.07 -5.02
CA LEU A 68 0.12 -18.88 -4.70
C LEU A 68 -0.40 -19.95 -3.76
N SER A 69 -0.04 -21.22 -3.99
CA SER A 69 -0.47 -22.31 -3.09
C SER A 69 0.15 -22.22 -1.69
N ALA A 70 1.28 -21.57 -1.53
CA ALA A 70 1.93 -21.35 -0.24
C ALA A 70 1.37 -20.14 0.53
N LEU A 71 0.45 -19.37 -0.06
CA LEU A 71 -0.15 -18.19 0.57
C LEU A 71 -1.34 -18.51 1.48
N GLU A 72 -1.80 -19.75 1.51
CA GLU A 72 -2.94 -20.13 2.35
C GLU A 72 -2.66 -19.77 3.83
N GLY A 73 -3.58 -19.03 4.42
CA GLY A 73 -3.48 -18.57 5.81
C GLY A 73 -2.40 -17.48 6.07
N SER A 74 -1.65 -17.06 5.04
CA SER A 74 -0.63 -16.01 5.17
C SER A 74 -1.23 -14.61 5.37
N VAL A 75 -0.42 -13.70 5.91
CA VAL A 75 -0.72 -12.27 5.98
C VAL A 75 0.18 -11.53 4.98
N LEU A 76 -0.42 -10.75 4.10
CA LEU A 76 0.30 -9.94 3.12
C LEU A 76 0.47 -8.52 3.65
N VAL A 77 1.65 -7.94 3.46
CA VAL A 77 1.92 -6.53 3.79
C VAL A 77 2.53 -5.85 2.57
N GLY A 78 1.95 -4.75 2.16
CA GLY A 78 2.44 -3.99 1.01
C GLY A 78 1.75 -2.64 0.91
N ASP A 79 2.17 -1.84 -0.04
CA ASP A 79 1.55 -0.56 -0.36
C ASP A 79 0.49 -0.67 -1.48
N LEU A 80 -0.05 0.47 -1.90
CA LEU A 80 -1.05 0.50 -2.97
C LEU A 80 -0.49 0.06 -4.34
N SER A 81 0.84 0.21 -4.57
CA SER A 81 1.46 -0.25 -5.81
C SER A 81 1.46 -1.79 -5.91
N SER A 82 1.41 -2.47 -4.78
CA SER A 82 1.31 -3.93 -4.66
C SER A 82 -0.13 -4.46 -4.68
N GLY A 83 -1.13 -3.60 -4.87
CA GLY A 83 -2.56 -3.94 -4.74
C GLY A 83 -3.01 -5.12 -5.58
N ARG A 84 -2.52 -5.25 -6.83
CA ARG A 84 -2.82 -6.41 -7.70
C ARG A 84 -2.31 -7.72 -7.10
N SER A 85 -1.09 -7.70 -6.56
CA SER A 85 -0.48 -8.87 -5.92
C SER A 85 -1.23 -9.27 -4.64
N MET A 86 -1.69 -8.29 -3.84
CA MET A 86 -2.53 -8.52 -2.67
C MET A 86 -3.86 -9.17 -3.04
N ILE A 87 -4.55 -8.67 -4.07
CA ILE A 87 -5.83 -9.22 -4.53
C ILE A 87 -5.65 -10.68 -4.99
N ARG A 88 -4.61 -10.97 -5.78
CA ARG A 88 -4.30 -12.34 -6.22
C ARG A 88 -3.96 -13.25 -5.05
N GLY A 89 -3.18 -12.78 -4.08
CA GLY A 89 -2.85 -13.54 -2.88
C GLY A 89 -4.07 -13.83 -2.00
N LEU A 90 -4.97 -12.85 -1.81
CA LEU A 90 -6.23 -13.05 -1.09
C LEU A 90 -7.14 -14.06 -1.80
N ALA A 91 -7.20 -14.02 -3.14
CA ALA A 91 -7.93 -15.00 -3.94
C ALA A 91 -7.33 -16.42 -3.82
N ALA A 92 -6.02 -16.52 -3.64
CA ALA A 92 -5.29 -17.79 -3.46
C ALA A 92 -5.35 -18.35 -2.03
N GLY A 93 -6.00 -17.67 -1.08
CA GLY A 93 -6.18 -18.18 0.27
C GLY A 93 -5.46 -17.40 1.36
N ALA A 94 -4.72 -16.34 1.05
CA ALA A 94 -4.15 -15.48 2.08
C ALA A 94 -5.24 -15.02 3.06
N HIS A 95 -4.90 -14.98 4.35
CA HIS A 95 -5.84 -14.64 5.42
C HIS A 95 -6.20 -13.15 5.37
N SER A 96 -5.20 -12.27 5.25
CA SER A 96 -5.39 -10.83 5.26
C SER A 96 -4.35 -10.09 4.43
N ALA A 97 -4.60 -8.81 4.16
CA ALA A 97 -3.66 -7.91 3.52
C ALA A 97 -3.67 -6.55 4.24
N LEU A 98 -2.49 -6.07 4.63
CA LEU A 98 -2.27 -4.87 5.42
C LEU A 98 -1.48 -3.83 4.63
N ASN A 99 -1.76 -2.56 4.91
CA ASN A 99 -1.06 -1.45 4.28
C ASN A 99 0.27 -1.17 5.00
N SER A 100 1.40 -1.29 4.29
CA SER A 100 2.74 -0.97 4.81
C SER A 100 2.95 0.52 5.12
N GLN A 101 2.07 1.41 4.62
CA GLN A 101 2.14 2.87 4.86
C GLN A 101 1.46 3.31 6.17
N LEU A 102 0.92 2.39 6.95
CA LEU A 102 0.41 2.70 8.29
C LEU A 102 1.55 3.15 9.21
N PRO A 103 1.27 3.99 10.23
CA PRO A 103 2.20 4.21 11.31
C PRO A 103 2.65 2.88 11.89
N PHE A 104 3.96 2.72 12.15
CA PHE A 104 4.55 1.42 12.50
C PHE A 104 3.86 0.73 13.69
N ALA A 105 3.50 1.49 14.72
CA ALA A 105 2.76 0.96 15.87
C ALA A 105 1.41 0.38 15.45
N SER A 106 0.64 1.11 14.62
CA SER A 106 -0.66 0.65 14.12
C SER A 106 -0.52 -0.58 13.22
N LEU A 107 0.51 -0.64 12.40
CA LEU A 107 0.80 -1.81 11.57
C LEU A 107 1.08 -3.05 12.45
N LEU A 108 1.84 -2.89 13.55
CA LEU A 108 2.10 -3.98 14.49
C LEU A 108 0.82 -4.45 15.21
N ASP A 109 -0.09 -3.54 15.54
CA ASP A 109 -1.38 -3.88 16.16
C ASP A 109 -2.26 -4.68 15.18
N GLU A 110 -2.35 -4.24 13.92
CA GLU A 110 -3.08 -4.96 12.88
C GLU A 110 -2.44 -6.31 12.54
N LEU A 111 -1.10 -6.40 12.53
CA LEU A 111 -0.38 -7.66 12.34
C LEU A 111 -0.69 -8.64 13.47
N GLN A 112 -0.67 -8.17 14.71
CA GLN A 112 -0.99 -9.01 15.86
C GLN A 112 -2.41 -9.57 15.77
N ALA A 113 -3.38 -8.74 15.38
CA ALA A 113 -4.76 -9.18 15.16
C ALA A 113 -4.88 -10.19 14.03
N ALA A 114 -4.21 -9.95 12.89
CA ALA A 114 -4.24 -10.82 11.71
C ALA A 114 -3.50 -12.16 11.92
N LEU A 115 -2.43 -12.16 12.72
CA LEU A 115 -1.66 -13.37 13.04
C LEU A 115 -2.28 -14.21 14.15
N ASN A 116 -3.33 -13.74 14.83
CA ASN A 116 -4.00 -14.52 15.87
C ASN A 116 -4.62 -15.79 15.25
N PRO A 117 -4.27 -17.00 15.74
CA PRO A 117 -4.79 -18.26 15.20
C PRO A 117 -6.31 -18.39 15.32
N ASN A 118 -6.92 -17.70 16.28
CA ASN A 118 -8.37 -17.69 16.48
C ASN A 118 -9.10 -16.63 15.64
N SER A 119 -8.36 -15.83 14.87
CA SER A 119 -8.95 -14.83 13.97
C SER A 119 -9.41 -15.52 12.69
N THR A 120 -10.69 -15.77 12.60
CA THR A 120 -11.35 -16.20 11.35
C THR A 120 -11.96 -14.97 10.70
N GLN A 121 -11.42 -14.52 9.55
CA GLN A 121 -12.10 -13.49 8.76
C GLN A 121 -13.30 -14.09 8.04
N PRO A 122 -14.53 -13.62 8.30
CA PRO A 122 -15.70 -14.04 7.53
C PRO A 122 -15.52 -13.74 6.03
N ALA A 123 -16.07 -14.56 5.16
CA ALA A 123 -15.94 -14.41 3.71
C ALA A 123 -16.38 -13.04 3.19
N HIS A 124 -17.37 -12.39 3.82
CA HIS A 124 -17.84 -11.05 3.46
C HIS A 124 -16.81 -9.97 3.82
N GLU A 125 -16.04 -10.10 4.90
CA GLU A 125 -14.96 -9.17 5.27
C GLU A 125 -13.80 -9.25 4.26
N LYS A 126 -13.46 -10.47 3.84
CA LYS A 126 -12.44 -10.69 2.81
C LYS A 126 -12.86 -10.08 1.48
N SER A 127 -14.12 -10.24 1.07
CA SER A 127 -14.66 -9.62 -0.13
C SER A 127 -14.63 -8.08 -0.05
N SER A 128 -15.00 -7.52 1.10
CA SER A 128 -14.94 -6.08 1.36
C SER A 128 -13.50 -5.56 1.34
N LEU A 129 -12.54 -6.32 1.85
CA LEU A 129 -11.11 -5.98 1.82
C LEU A 129 -10.59 -5.95 0.37
N VAL A 130 -10.88 -6.97 -0.43
CA VAL A 130 -10.52 -7.02 -1.85
C VAL A 130 -11.08 -5.81 -2.59
N GLN A 131 -12.34 -5.47 -2.35
CA GLN A 131 -12.99 -4.34 -3.00
C GLN A 131 -12.36 -2.99 -2.60
N ARG A 132 -12.02 -2.81 -1.31
CA ARG A 132 -11.30 -1.62 -0.85
C ARG A 132 -9.91 -1.51 -1.47
N ILE A 133 -9.14 -2.59 -1.55
CA ILE A 133 -7.82 -2.60 -2.19
C ILE A 133 -7.96 -2.23 -3.67
N ARG A 134 -8.93 -2.82 -4.39
CA ARG A 134 -9.18 -2.52 -5.80
C ARG A 134 -9.46 -1.04 -6.02
N LEU A 135 -10.42 -0.47 -5.29
CA LEU A 135 -10.77 0.95 -5.39
C LEU A 135 -9.55 1.86 -5.12
N ARG A 136 -8.75 1.54 -4.11
CA ARG A 136 -7.53 2.32 -3.79
C ARG A 136 -6.47 2.20 -4.86
N THR A 137 -6.29 1.02 -5.44
CA THR A 137 -5.33 0.79 -6.54
C THR A 137 -5.76 1.58 -7.79
N GLU A 138 -7.05 1.61 -8.10
CA GLU A 138 -7.60 2.39 -9.20
C GLU A 138 -7.45 3.90 -8.97
N GLU A 139 -7.78 4.40 -7.77
CA GLU A 139 -7.56 5.80 -7.39
C GLU A 139 -6.08 6.20 -7.54
N SER A 140 -5.16 5.35 -7.07
CA SER A 140 -3.71 5.59 -7.18
C SER A 140 -3.25 5.62 -8.64
N ALA A 141 -3.76 4.73 -9.49
CA ALA A 141 -3.45 4.70 -10.91
C ALA A 141 -3.93 5.97 -11.63
N ARG A 142 -5.14 6.47 -11.30
CA ARG A 142 -5.66 7.74 -11.85
C ARG A 142 -4.78 8.93 -11.44
N ILE A 143 -4.36 9.00 -10.18
CA ILE A 143 -3.41 10.04 -9.72
C ILE A 143 -2.08 9.94 -10.47
N GLY A 144 -1.56 8.73 -10.67
CA GLY A 144 -0.35 8.50 -11.46
C GLY A 144 -0.47 8.88 -12.95
N SER A 145 -1.69 9.07 -13.47
CA SER A 145 -1.92 9.55 -14.85
C SER A 145 -1.83 11.07 -15.00
N LEU A 146 -1.78 11.81 -13.90
CA LEU A 146 -1.59 13.26 -13.96
C LEU A 146 -0.20 13.59 -14.46
N THR A 147 -0.11 14.63 -15.31
CA THR A 147 1.18 15.22 -15.67
C THR A 147 1.78 15.94 -14.46
N ASP A 148 3.09 16.18 -14.47
CA ASP A 148 3.79 16.93 -13.41
C ASP A 148 3.09 18.26 -13.10
N ARG A 149 2.63 18.96 -14.14
CA ARG A 149 1.93 20.24 -14.02
C ARG A 149 0.54 20.10 -13.39
N GLU A 150 -0.20 19.09 -13.77
CA GLU A 150 -1.51 18.80 -13.17
C GLU A 150 -1.37 18.37 -11.71
N PHE A 151 -0.34 17.57 -11.40
CA PHE A 151 -0.03 17.16 -10.04
C PHE A 151 0.36 18.35 -9.15
N GLU A 152 1.18 19.28 -9.66
CA GLU A 152 1.50 20.54 -8.98
C GLU A 152 0.24 21.35 -8.67
N ILE A 153 -0.65 21.54 -9.66
CA ILE A 153 -1.87 22.32 -9.52
C ILE A 153 -2.84 21.68 -8.50
N VAL A 154 -3.04 20.38 -8.55
CA VAL A 154 -3.90 19.70 -7.56
C VAL A 154 -3.29 19.76 -6.16
N GLY A 155 -1.96 19.75 -6.04
CA GLY A 155 -1.26 19.97 -4.78
C GLY A 155 -1.49 21.36 -4.20
N LEU A 156 -1.44 22.39 -5.03
CA LEU A 156 -1.74 23.77 -4.62
C LEU A 156 -3.20 23.96 -4.21
N LEU A 157 -4.15 23.31 -4.93
CA LEU A 157 -5.56 23.27 -4.55
C LEU A 157 -5.75 22.59 -3.19
N TYR A 158 -5.08 21.45 -2.97
CA TYR A 158 -5.09 20.74 -1.70
C TYR A 158 -4.55 21.58 -0.55
N GLY A 159 -3.54 22.43 -0.83
CA GLY A 159 -3.01 23.43 0.10
C GLY A 159 -3.92 24.66 0.33
N GLY A 160 -5.12 24.67 -0.26
CA GLY A 160 -6.09 25.78 -0.10
C GLY A 160 -5.89 26.98 -1.03
N SER A 161 -5.01 26.87 -2.02
CA SER A 161 -4.78 27.95 -2.99
C SER A 161 -5.96 28.09 -3.94
N ASN A 162 -6.40 29.32 -4.22
CA ASN A 162 -7.41 29.61 -5.24
C ASN A 162 -6.76 29.77 -6.63
N VAL A 163 -7.60 29.81 -7.69
CA VAL A 163 -7.15 29.90 -9.09
C VAL A 163 -6.20 31.06 -9.35
N ASP A 164 -6.49 32.26 -8.79
CA ASP A 164 -5.66 33.45 -9.02
C ASP A 164 -4.30 33.36 -8.29
N SER A 165 -4.26 32.75 -7.11
CA SER A 165 -3.02 32.46 -6.39
C SER A 165 -2.19 31.43 -7.15
N ILE A 166 -2.80 30.36 -7.65
CA ILE A 166 -2.14 29.33 -8.46
C ILE A 166 -1.56 29.96 -9.73
N ALA A 167 -2.34 30.80 -10.42
CA ALA A 167 -1.90 31.49 -11.64
C ALA A 167 -0.64 32.33 -11.42
N ARG A 168 -0.59 33.08 -10.30
CA ARG A 168 0.62 33.85 -9.91
C ARG A 168 1.79 32.95 -9.59
N THR A 169 1.60 31.94 -8.74
CA THR A 169 2.68 31.02 -8.32
C THR A 169 3.22 30.22 -9.50
N ALA A 170 2.35 29.80 -10.39
CA ALA A 170 2.67 28.96 -11.53
C ALA A 170 3.11 29.75 -12.78
N HIS A 171 3.07 31.10 -12.73
CA HIS A 171 3.36 32.04 -13.82
C HIS A 171 2.56 31.74 -15.10
N ILE A 172 1.26 31.46 -14.99
CA ILE A 172 0.35 31.19 -16.10
C ILE A 172 -0.97 31.99 -15.94
N ALA A 173 -1.74 32.11 -17.02
CA ALA A 173 -3.02 32.79 -16.97
C ALA A 173 -4.06 32.04 -16.12
N PRO A 174 -4.98 32.72 -15.41
CA PRO A 174 -6.06 32.09 -14.66
C PRO A 174 -6.95 31.17 -15.53
N THR A 175 -7.13 31.48 -16.80
CA THR A 175 -7.84 30.64 -17.79
C THR A 175 -7.12 29.30 -18.02
N THR A 176 -5.78 29.32 -18.05
CA THR A 176 -4.96 28.10 -18.17
C THR A 176 -5.09 27.24 -16.92
N VAL A 177 -5.08 27.85 -15.71
CA VAL A 177 -5.33 27.09 -14.46
C VAL A 177 -6.70 26.40 -14.51
N ARG A 178 -7.75 27.10 -14.93
CA ARG A 178 -9.11 26.49 -15.06
C ARG A 178 -9.12 25.36 -16.08
N ALA A 179 -8.35 25.46 -17.18
CA ALA A 179 -8.22 24.36 -18.14
C ALA A 179 -7.53 23.13 -17.52
N HIS A 180 -6.43 23.33 -16.77
CA HIS A 180 -5.77 22.24 -16.03
C HIS A 180 -6.71 21.61 -14.99
N VAL A 181 -7.43 22.43 -14.21
CA VAL A 181 -8.40 21.91 -13.22
C VAL A 181 -9.45 21.02 -13.90
N ARG A 182 -10.00 21.44 -15.05
CA ARG A 182 -10.94 20.62 -15.82
C ARG A 182 -10.32 19.30 -16.26
N SER A 183 -9.09 19.32 -16.78
CA SER A 183 -8.35 18.13 -17.19
C SER A 183 -8.10 17.19 -16.00
N ILE A 184 -7.71 17.73 -14.84
CA ILE A 184 -7.50 16.97 -13.59
C ILE A 184 -8.81 16.24 -13.19
N LEU A 185 -9.94 16.97 -13.12
CA LEU A 185 -11.23 16.38 -12.74
C LEU A 185 -11.62 15.23 -13.69
N GLN A 186 -11.38 15.43 -15.00
CA GLN A 186 -11.65 14.40 -16.01
C GLN A 186 -10.77 13.17 -15.83
N LYS A 187 -9.44 13.33 -15.64
CA LYS A 187 -8.50 12.23 -15.46
C LYS A 187 -8.73 11.46 -14.16
N LEU A 188 -9.09 12.17 -13.09
CA LEU A 188 -9.41 11.56 -11.81
C LEU A 188 -10.82 10.97 -11.77
N GLU A 189 -11.67 11.23 -12.78
CA GLU A 189 -13.07 10.81 -12.85
C GLU A 189 -13.87 11.30 -11.63
N VAL A 190 -13.68 12.58 -11.27
CA VAL A 190 -14.37 13.24 -10.14
C VAL A 190 -15.08 14.49 -10.60
N HIS A 191 -16.09 14.93 -9.84
CA HIS A 191 -16.97 16.04 -10.23
C HIS A 191 -16.62 17.37 -9.53
N SER A 192 -15.74 17.33 -8.52
CA SER A 192 -15.38 18.53 -7.76
C SER A 192 -13.91 18.56 -7.36
N GLN A 193 -13.38 19.78 -7.16
CA GLN A 193 -12.02 19.96 -6.63
C GLN A 193 -11.86 19.34 -5.25
N LEU A 194 -12.92 19.35 -4.43
CA LEU A 194 -12.92 18.73 -3.11
C LEU A 194 -12.72 17.21 -3.19
N GLU A 195 -13.40 16.56 -4.15
CA GLU A 195 -13.23 15.13 -4.40
C GLU A 195 -11.81 14.81 -4.89
N ALA A 196 -11.25 15.63 -5.80
CA ALA A 196 -9.87 15.48 -6.25
C ALA A 196 -8.87 15.58 -5.09
N CYS A 197 -9.03 16.58 -4.23
CA CYS A 197 -8.20 16.76 -3.02
C CYS A 197 -8.38 15.60 -2.03
N ALA A 198 -9.61 15.10 -1.84
CA ALA A 198 -9.88 13.95 -0.99
C ALA A 198 -9.24 12.66 -1.52
N MET A 199 -9.26 12.44 -2.85
CA MET A 199 -8.60 11.33 -3.52
C MET A 199 -7.08 11.41 -3.32
N LEU A 200 -6.47 12.58 -3.54
CA LEU A 200 -5.04 12.81 -3.34
C LEU A 200 -4.61 12.49 -1.89
N ARG A 201 -5.39 12.94 -0.91
CA ARG A 201 -5.14 12.64 0.50
C ARG A 201 -5.17 11.13 0.80
N ARG A 202 -6.16 10.43 0.26
CA ARG A 202 -6.34 8.99 0.49
C ARG A 202 -5.28 8.13 -0.17
N SER A 203 -4.70 8.59 -1.27
CA SER A 203 -3.68 7.85 -2.01
C SER A 203 -2.31 7.81 -1.34
N GLY A 204 -2.10 8.57 -0.28
CA GLY A 204 -0.82 8.70 0.39
C GLY A 204 0.24 9.46 -0.43
N HIS A 205 -0.13 10.02 -1.58
CA HIS A 205 0.74 10.92 -2.31
C HIS A 205 0.89 12.20 -1.49
N ASP A 206 2.10 12.48 -1.04
CA ASP A 206 2.40 13.73 -0.34
C ASP A 206 2.38 14.88 -1.35
N ALA A 207 1.25 15.57 -1.44
CA ALA A 207 1.06 16.74 -2.29
C ALA A 207 2.04 17.90 -1.94
N ARG A 208 2.74 17.81 -0.81
CA ARG A 208 3.75 18.78 -0.36
C ARG A 208 5.14 18.46 -0.91
N ARG A 209 5.38 17.23 -1.39
CA ARG A 209 6.62 16.89 -2.09
C ARG A 209 6.55 17.43 -3.50
N HIS A 210 7.15 18.61 -3.68
CA HIS A 210 7.30 19.24 -4.97
C HIS A 210 7.98 18.27 -5.95
N PRO A 211 7.54 18.16 -7.23
CA PRO A 211 8.15 17.29 -8.25
C PRO A 211 9.66 17.50 -8.45
N LEU A 212 10.20 18.64 -8.02
CA LEU A 212 11.63 18.96 -8.09
C LEU A 212 12.48 18.13 -7.11
N GLU A 213 11.96 17.66 -5.99
CA GLU A 213 12.73 16.83 -5.05
C GLU A 213 12.87 15.38 -5.50
N LEU A 214 11.93 14.87 -6.31
CA LEU A 214 12.04 13.54 -6.91
C LEU A 214 13.09 13.46 -8.03
N ARG A 215 13.52 14.57 -8.60
CA ARG A 215 14.59 14.63 -9.62
C ARG A 215 16.00 14.69 -9.03
N ILE A 216 16.17 15.07 -7.77
CA ILE A 216 17.49 15.21 -7.14
C ILE A 216 17.97 13.88 -6.51
N GLY A 217 17.10 12.90 -6.35
CA GLY A 217 17.42 11.58 -5.78
C GLY A 217 17.91 10.49 -6.78
N ARG A 218 18.22 10.88 -8.02
CA ARG A 218 18.83 10.00 -9.05
C ARG A 218 20.12 10.60 -9.58
N PHE A 219 21.15 10.57 -8.74
CA PHE A 219 22.54 10.57 -9.16
C PHE A 219 23.30 9.57 -8.27
#